data_5e8a3cdee21aba67eadd75b4f4b1c3d8
#
_entry.id   5e8a3cdee21aba67eadd75b4f4b1c3d8
#
_cell.length_a   1.000
_cell.length_b   1.000
_cell.length_c   1.000
_cell.angle_alpha   90.00
_cell.angle_beta   90.00
_cell.angle_gamma   90.00
#
_symmetry.space_group_name_H-M   'P 1'
#
loop_
_entity.id
_entity.type
_entity.pdbx_description
1 polymer ?
#
loop_
_entity_poly.entity_id
_entity_poly.type
_entity_poly.pdbx_seq_one_letter_code
_entity_poly.pdbx_strand_id
1 'polypeptide(L)'
;MKHIVQFSGGKDSTCMLLMMLEKGMQIDEIIFCDTGKEFPGMYVHIGKVEQYIGRKITTLKAEKSFDYYFAEHIKTKGKGKMSQGYGWARMWVRWCTRLLKQEPTKKYLKSQGEYTQYIGIAAD
;
A
#
# COMPACT_ATOMS: atom_id res chain seq x y z
N MET A 1 -22.04 2.43 -3.31
CA MET A 1 -20.64 2.92 -3.21
C MET A 1 -19.88 2.13 -2.16
N LYS A 2 -18.71 1.63 -2.52
CA LYS A 2 -17.87 0.88 -1.58
C LYS A 2 -17.05 1.81 -0.71
N HIS A 3 -16.87 1.42 0.55
CA HIS A 3 -16.00 2.12 1.50
C HIS A 3 -14.76 1.27 1.72
N ILE A 4 -13.62 1.76 1.26
CA ILE A 4 -12.36 1.02 1.21
C ILE A 4 -11.32 1.70 2.10
N VAL A 5 -10.75 0.97 3.04
CA VAL A 5 -9.71 1.47 3.94
C VAL A 5 -8.34 1.10 3.39
N GLN A 6 -7.48 2.10 3.22
CA GLN A 6 -6.08 1.92 2.86
C GLN A 6 -5.28 1.71 4.13
N PHE A 7 -4.91 0.48 4.42
CA PHE A 7 -4.16 0.11 5.62
C PHE A 7 -2.68 -0.04 5.27
N SER A 8 -1.83 0.79 5.86
CA SER A 8 -0.39 0.74 5.61
C SER A 8 0.38 -0.08 6.65
N GLY A 9 -0.28 -0.48 7.73
CA GLY A 9 0.34 -1.18 8.85
C GLY A 9 1.00 -0.26 9.86
N GLY A 10 1.06 1.04 9.59
CA GLY A 10 1.60 2.02 10.51
C GLY A 10 0.61 2.42 11.60
N LYS A 11 1.10 3.21 12.54
CA LYS A 11 0.34 3.70 13.68
C LYS A 11 -0.95 4.43 13.29
N ASP A 12 -0.84 5.35 12.35
CA ASP A 12 -1.96 6.22 11.98
C ASP A 12 -3.07 5.46 11.26
N SER A 13 -2.71 4.59 10.31
CA SER A 13 -3.71 3.79 9.60
C SER A 13 -4.36 2.75 10.51
N THR A 14 -3.61 2.17 11.44
CA THR A 14 -4.16 1.23 12.42
C THR A 14 -5.15 1.94 13.34
N CYS A 15 -4.78 3.10 13.85
CA CYS A 15 -5.65 3.91 14.72
C CYS A 15 -6.94 4.30 13.98
N MET A 16 -6.83 4.77 12.74
CA MET A 16 -7.98 5.12 11.92
C MET A 16 -8.93 3.93 11.73
N LEU A 17 -8.38 2.77 11.39
CA LEU A 17 -9.18 1.56 11.18
C LEU A 17 -9.95 1.17 12.44
N LEU A 18 -9.28 1.15 13.59
CA LEU A 18 -9.92 0.80 14.86
C LEU A 18 -10.99 1.82 15.27
N MET A 19 -10.73 3.11 15.04
CA MET A 19 -11.72 4.15 15.33
C MET A 19 -12.94 4.04 14.41
N MET A 20 -12.75 3.73 13.14
CA MET A 20 -13.87 3.53 12.21
C MET A 20 -14.74 2.36 12.64
N LEU A 21 -14.14 1.26 13.07
CA LEU A 21 -14.87 0.09 13.55
C LEU A 21 -15.62 0.39 14.85
N GLU A 22 -14.99 1.13 15.77
CA GLU A 22 -15.61 1.52 17.03
C GLU A 22 -16.85 2.42 16.79
N LYS A 23 -16.78 3.30 15.80
CA LYS A 23 -17.88 4.18 15.44
C LYS A 23 -18.96 3.50 14.58
N GLY A 24 -18.76 2.23 14.23
CA GLY A 24 -19.72 1.49 13.41
C GLY A 24 -19.79 1.97 11.97
N MET A 25 -18.73 2.58 11.45
CA MET A 25 -18.70 3.04 10.07
C MET A 25 -18.66 1.85 9.10
N GLN A 26 -19.27 2.03 7.93
CA GLN A 26 -19.26 1.01 6.90
C GLN A 26 -17.84 0.83 6.34
N ILE A 27 -17.36 -0.40 6.35
CA ILE A 27 -16.08 -0.78 5.74
C ILE A 27 -16.33 -2.01 4.88
N ASP A 28 -16.26 -1.85 3.58
CA ASP A 28 -16.47 -2.95 2.65
C ASP A 28 -15.20 -3.76 2.45
N GLU A 29 -14.05 -3.08 2.44
CA GLU A 29 -12.78 -3.73 2.19
C GLU A 29 -11.62 -2.97 2.84
N ILE A 30 -10.60 -3.73 3.26
CA ILE A 30 -9.37 -3.19 3.82
C ILE A 30 -8.24 -3.70 2.94
N ILE A 31 -7.44 -2.79 2.37
CA ILE A 31 -6.36 -3.14 1.46
C ILE A 31 -5.00 -2.74 2.01
N PHE A 32 -4.01 -3.57 1.75
CA PHE A 32 -2.61 -3.37 2.12
C PHE A 32 -1.72 -3.68 0.92
N CYS A 33 -0.78 -2.78 0.61
CA CYS A 33 0.19 -3.00 -0.46
C CYS A 33 1.46 -3.59 0.11
N ASP A 34 1.75 -4.84 -0.25
CA ASP A 34 2.96 -5.54 0.18
C ASP A 34 4.07 -5.28 -0.83
N THR A 35 5.12 -4.58 -0.39
CA THR A 35 6.30 -4.31 -1.22
C THR A 35 7.27 -5.49 -1.28
N GLY A 36 7.08 -6.48 -0.41
CA GLY A 36 8.02 -7.59 -0.26
C GLY A 36 9.26 -7.25 0.58
N LYS A 37 9.41 -6.00 0.98
CA LYS A 37 10.57 -5.51 1.76
C LYS A 37 10.16 -4.86 3.08
N GLU A 38 9.00 -5.21 3.60
CA GLU A 38 8.59 -4.75 4.90
C GLU A 38 9.34 -5.52 6.00
N PHE A 39 9.48 -4.90 7.18
CA PHE A 39 10.07 -5.58 8.32
C PHE A 39 9.22 -6.81 8.72
N PRO A 40 9.85 -7.91 9.16
CA PRO A 40 9.08 -9.09 9.59
C PRO A 40 8.01 -8.76 10.64
N GLY A 41 8.29 -7.81 11.55
CA GLY A 41 7.31 -7.36 12.54
C GLY A 41 6.06 -6.74 11.93
N MET A 42 6.15 -6.17 10.73
CA MET A 42 4.99 -5.62 10.03
C MET A 42 4.00 -6.71 9.67
N TYR A 43 4.47 -7.83 9.14
CA TYR A 43 3.59 -8.95 8.77
C TYR A 43 2.94 -9.57 10.00
N VAL A 44 3.68 -9.67 11.11
CA VAL A 44 3.13 -10.13 12.39
C VAL A 44 2.04 -9.17 12.89
N HIS A 45 2.29 -7.87 12.80
CA HIS A 45 1.33 -6.84 13.19
C HIS A 45 0.03 -6.93 12.38
N ILE A 46 0.14 -7.11 11.07
CA ILE A 46 -1.03 -7.26 10.18
C ILE A 46 -1.85 -8.47 10.60
N GLY A 47 -1.20 -9.60 10.87
CA GLY A 47 -1.88 -10.80 11.34
C GLY A 47 -2.61 -10.57 12.67
N LYS A 48 -1.99 -9.86 13.60
CA LYS A 48 -2.62 -9.50 14.87
C LYS A 48 -3.84 -8.60 14.69
N VAL A 49 -3.74 -7.62 13.79
CA VAL A 49 -4.86 -6.73 13.48
C VAL A 49 -6.03 -7.52 12.87
N GLU A 50 -5.75 -8.42 11.94
CA GLU A 50 -6.78 -9.28 11.35
C GLU A 50 -7.50 -10.11 12.41
N GLN A 51 -6.77 -10.69 13.36
CA GLN A 51 -7.37 -11.44 14.46
C GLN A 51 -8.22 -10.55 15.36
N TYR A 52 -7.72 -9.37 15.67
CA TYR A 52 -8.42 -8.44 16.57
C TYR A 52 -9.74 -7.95 15.98
N ILE A 53 -9.74 -7.60 14.69
CA ILE A 53 -10.94 -7.07 14.02
C ILE A 53 -11.87 -8.17 13.50
N GLY A 54 -11.38 -9.43 13.41
CA GLY A 54 -12.17 -10.55 12.89
C GLY A 54 -12.43 -10.47 11.39
N ARG A 55 -11.57 -9.76 10.64
CA ARG A 55 -11.70 -9.61 9.19
C ARG A 55 -10.35 -9.77 8.52
N LYS A 56 -10.36 -10.25 7.27
CA LYS A 56 -9.14 -10.34 6.46
C LYS A 56 -8.82 -9.01 5.81
N ILE A 57 -7.52 -8.75 5.70
CA ILE A 57 -6.98 -7.59 4.98
C ILE A 57 -6.52 -8.08 3.61
N THR A 58 -7.05 -7.47 2.55
CA THR A 58 -6.68 -7.81 1.18
C THR A 58 -5.28 -7.31 0.89
N THR A 59 -4.37 -8.23 0.53
CA THR A 59 -2.99 -7.88 0.19
C THR A 59 -2.86 -7.66 -1.31
N LEU A 60 -2.36 -6.49 -1.71
CA LEU A 60 -2.07 -6.17 -3.10
C LEU A 60 -0.57 -6.20 -3.34
N LYS A 61 -0.17 -6.71 -4.49
CA LYS A 61 1.24 -6.73 -4.91
C LYS A 61 1.38 -6.18 -6.31
N ALA A 62 2.50 -5.50 -6.58
CA ALA A 62 2.83 -5.09 -7.93
C ALA A 62 3.18 -6.32 -8.77
N GLU A 63 3.05 -6.20 -10.10
CA GLU A 63 3.41 -7.28 -11.03
C GLU A 63 4.90 -7.64 -10.93
N LYS A 64 5.74 -6.62 -10.71
CA LYS A 64 7.18 -6.79 -10.58
C LYS A 64 7.62 -6.51 -9.15
N SER A 65 8.65 -7.22 -8.70
CA SER A 65 9.17 -7.12 -7.35
C SER A 65 9.99 -5.86 -7.13
N PHE A 66 10.26 -5.56 -5.85
CA PHE A 66 11.22 -4.53 -5.47
C PHE A 66 12.58 -4.77 -6.13
N ASP A 67 13.07 -6.01 -6.07
CA ASP A 67 14.39 -6.34 -6.63
C ASP A 67 14.45 -6.10 -8.13
N TYR A 68 13.36 -6.36 -8.85
CA TYR A 68 13.28 -6.08 -10.28
C TYR A 68 13.47 -4.58 -10.55
N TYR A 69 12.72 -3.73 -9.87
CA TYR A 69 12.81 -2.28 -10.08
C TYR A 69 14.15 -1.72 -9.62
N PHE A 70 14.67 -2.27 -8.53
CA PHE A 70 15.97 -1.84 -7.99
C PHE A 70 17.12 -2.10 -8.96
N ALA A 71 17.18 -3.28 -9.57
CA ALA A 71 18.36 -3.76 -10.28
C ALA A 71 18.13 -4.05 -11.77
N GLU A 72 16.93 -4.42 -12.21
CA GLU A 72 16.71 -4.98 -13.54
C GLU A 72 15.91 -4.08 -14.49
N HIS A 73 15.01 -3.27 -13.97
CA HIS A 73 14.12 -2.44 -14.80
C HIS A 73 14.89 -1.47 -15.69
N ILE A 74 14.58 -1.46 -17.00
CA ILE A 74 15.15 -0.50 -17.94
C ILE A 74 14.35 0.79 -17.93
N LYS A 75 14.98 1.90 -17.58
CA LYS A 75 14.31 3.20 -17.53
C LYS A 75 14.00 3.69 -18.94
N THR A 76 12.76 4.15 -19.12
CA THR A 76 12.30 4.62 -20.43
C THR A 76 12.18 6.15 -20.52
N LYS A 77 12.24 6.85 -19.39
CA LYS A 77 12.05 8.30 -19.31
C LYS A 77 13.05 8.96 -18.36
N GLY A 78 13.29 10.24 -18.59
CA GLY A 78 14.07 11.09 -17.69
C GLY A 78 15.58 10.89 -17.80
N LYS A 79 16.31 11.46 -16.82
CA LYS A 79 17.75 11.26 -16.71
C LYS A 79 18.04 9.79 -16.48
N GLY A 80 19.07 9.29 -17.16
CA GLY A 80 19.42 7.89 -17.08
C GLY A 80 18.52 6.97 -17.91
N LYS A 81 17.80 7.53 -18.91
CA LYS A 81 17.05 6.75 -19.89
C LYS A 81 17.92 5.62 -20.43
N MET A 82 17.37 4.42 -20.52
CA MET A 82 18.06 3.18 -20.94
C MET A 82 19.04 2.62 -19.90
N SER A 83 19.21 3.24 -18.75
CA SER A 83 19.97 2.65 -17.67
C SER A 83 19.16 1.58 -16.95
N GLN A 84 19.84 0.62 -16.36
CA GLN A 84 19.21 -0.53 -15.69
C GLN A 84 19.03 -0.26 -14.20
N GLY A 85 17.81 -0.51 -13.70
CA GLY A 85 17.47 -0.38 -12.29
C GLY A 85 17.37 1.07 -11.81
N TYR A 86 16.50 1.28 -10.82
CA TYR A 86 16.37 2.61 -10.18
C TYR A 86 17.34 2.81 -9.02
N GLY A 87 17.89 1.72 -8.47
CA GLY A 87 18.70 1.79 -7.25
C GLY A 87 17.84 2.17 -6.05
N TRP A 88 18.47 2.73 -5.01
CA TRP A 88 17.77 3.11 -3.79
C TRP A 88 16.81 4.29 -4.03
N ALA A 89 15.63 4.20 -3.45
CA ALA A 89 14.66 5.29 -3.49
C ALA A 89 15.17 6.50 -2.70
N ARG A 90 14.90 7.71 -3.21
CA ARG A 90 15.36 8.98 -2.62
C ARG A 90 14.20 9.96 -2.59
N MET A 91 14.39 11.08 -1.91
CA MET A 91 13.36 12.12 -1.77
C MET A 91 12.71 12.51 -3.11
N TRP A 92 13.52 12.68 -4.15
CA TRP A 92 13.03 13.09 -5.48
C TRP A 92 12.77 11.92 -6.43
N VAL A 93 13.16 10.69 -6.04
CA VAL A 93 12.96 9.48 -6.84
C VAL A 93 12.34 8.42 -5.92
N ARG A 94 11.04 8.56 -5.71
CA ARG A 94 10.28 7.68 -4.80
C ARG A 94 9.57 6.58 -5.58
N TRP A 95 10.34 5.84 -6.37
CA TRP A 95 9.80 4.80 -7.23
C TRP A 95 9.10 3.68 -6.46
N CYS A 96 9.59 3.36 -5.27
CA CYS A 96 8.97 2.28 -4.49
C CYS A 96 7.55 2.64 -4.05
N THR A 97 7.30 3.90 -3.68
CA THR A 97 5.95 4.36 -3.38
C THR A 97 5.06 4.32 -4.63
N ARG A 98 5.57 4.86 -5.74
CA ARG A 98 4.81 4.93 -6.99
C ARG A 98 4.50 3.54 -7.56
N LEU A 99 5.53 2.71 -7.73
CA LEU A 99 5.40 1.45 -8.47
C LEU A 99 4.91 0.28 -7.61
N LEU A 100 5.21 0.30 -6.31
CA LEU A 100 4.86 -0.82 -5.43
C LEU A 100 3.62 -0.57 -4.57
N LYS A 101 3.21 0.68 -4.42
CA LYS A 101 2.05 1.04 -3.61
C LYS A 101 0.96 1.75 -4.40
N GLN A 102 1.28 2.85 -5.07
CA GLN A 102 0.27 3.66 -5.77
C GLN A 102 -0.30 2.96 -7.00
N GLU A 103 0.55 2.41 -7.86
CA GLU A 103 0.09 1.75 -9.09
C GLU A 103 -0.79 0.52 -8.81
N PRO A 104 -0.40 -0.42 -7.92
CA PRO A 104 -1.26 -1.55 -7.59
C PRO A 104 -2.60 -1.09 -6.98
N THR A 105 -2.58 -0.08 -6.13
CA THR A 105 -3.79 0.47 -5.51
C THR A 105 -4.71 1.07 -6.55
N LYS A 106 -4.19 1.91 -7.46
CA LYS A 106 -4.98 2.52 -8.53
C LYS A 106 -5.63 1.46 -9.43
N LYS A 107 -4.85 0.47 -9.82
CA LYS A 107 -5.34 -0.63 -10.67
C LYS A 107 -6.47 -1.37 -9.99
N TYR A 108 -6.32 -1.69 -8.72
CA TYR A 108 -7.33 -2.39 -7.95
C TYR A 108 -8.60 -1.55 -7.77
N LEU A 109 -8.45 -0.29 -7.36
CA LEU A 109 -9.59 0.60 -7.12
C LEU A 109 -10.38 0.89 -8.39
N LYS A 110 -9.69 0.98 -9.52
CA LYS A 110 -10.34 1.19 -10.83
C LYS A 110 -11.32 0.07 -11.16
N SER A 111 -11.07 -1.15 -10.68
CA SER A 111 -11.95 -2.29 -10.91
C SER A 111 -13.18 -2.31 -9.99
N GLN A 112 -13.22 -1.47 -8.96
CA GLN A 112 -14.27 -1.49 -7.93
C GLN A 112 -15.48 -0.60 -8.24
N GLY A 113 -15.44 0.17 -9.33
CA GLY A 113 -16.50 1.13 -9.64
C GLY A 113 -16.43 2.37 -8.75
N GLU A 114 -17.57 2.83 -8.25
CA GLU A 114 -17.60 3.95 -7.30
C GLU A 114 -17.13 3.51 -5.91
N TYR A 115 -16.26 4.30 -5.30
CA TYR A 115 -15.74 4.01 -3.98
C TYR A 115 -15.37 5.28 -3.21
N THR A 116 -15.31 5.16 -1.88
CA THR A 116 -14.71 6.14 -0.99
C THR A 116 -13.49 5.48 -0.36
N GLN A 117 -12.34 6.12 -0.48
CA GLN A 117 -11.09 5.62 0.08
C GLN A 117 -10.72 6.39 1.34
N TYR A 118 -10.39 5.66 2.40
CA TYR A 118 -9.99 6.24 3.68
C TYR A 118 -8.48 6.03 3.87
N ILE A 119 -7.75 7.10 4.08
CA ILE A 119 -6.29 7.10 4.22
C ILE A 119 -5.93 7.73 5.56
N GLY A 120 -5.10 7.04 6.34
CA GLY A 120 -4.59 7.57 7.61
C GLY A 120 -3.42 8.49 7.38
N ILE A 121 -3.57 9.76 7.75
CA ILE A 121 -2.53 10.78 7.63
C ILE A 121 -2.34 11.42 8.99
N ALA A 122 -1.07 11.56 9.42
CA ALA A 122 -0.78 12.19 10.69
C ALA A 122 -1.17 13.67 10.66
N ALA A 123 -1.82 14.12 11.72
CA ALA A 123 -2.09 15.54 11.93
C ALA A 123 -0.86 16.18 12.56
N ASP A 124 -0.30 17.19 11.92
CA ASP A 124 0.86 17.93 12.44
C ASP A 124 0.40 19.14 13.25
#